data_6adc0202a82463779f271242fdad15a6
#
_entry.id   6adc0202a82463779f271242fdad15a6
#
_cell.length_a   1.000
_cell.length_b   1.000
_cell.length_c   1.000
_cell.angle_alpha   90.00
_cell.angle_beta   90.00
_cell.angle_gamma   90.00
#
_symmetry.space_group_name_H-M   'P 1'
#
loop_
_entity.id
_entity.type
_entity.pdbx_description
1 polymer ?
#
loop_
_entity_poly.entity_id
_entity_poly.type
_entity_poly.pdbx_seq_one_letter_code
_entity_poly.pdbx_strand_id
1 'polypeptide(L)'
;MRNRRLNKKKALVVLIAGLTVFGVLNRTLAYVDNQRQIKSEQARIAEEKRKEEEEKKKYVVGVSHEGEKYSYDAKKVSEKLSKYDYTNDGKKIVFLTFDDGTSKTNTPKVLDTLKKEDVKATFFLTGQNIENGGQEAKDLVKREFNEGHAIANHSYTHDVKKLYPGRTLDMEAFKEDFEKNDKLLKDILGKYFSTRVIRCPGGYMSWKGVEPLDKHLEENNMVSIDWTSLSADAEGKRKNAQELLDYTIKTSKGKEMVVLLMHDTYGKEETAKALPDVIKYFKDNGYEFRTLS
;
A
#
# COMPACT_ATOMS: atom_id res chain seq x y z
N MET A 1 -88.05 -0.01 35.36
CA MET A 1 -87.08 0.78 34.57
C MET A 1 -85.72 0.91 35.26
N ARG A 2 -85.53 0.79 36.54
CA ARG A 2 -84.31 1.02 37.33
C ARG A 2 -83.21 -0.03 37.06
N ASN A 3 -83.56 -1.34 36.88
CA ASN A 3 -82.58 -2.43 36.62
C ASN A 3 -81.95 -2.40 35.24
N ARG A 4 -82.65 -1.92 34.21
CA ARG A 4 -82.09 -1.77 32.86
C ARG A 4 -81.04 -0.69 32.74
N ARG A 5 -81.13 0.39 33.52
CA ARG A 5 -80.12 1.49 33.55
C ARG A 5 -78.86 1.07 34.32
N LEU A 6 -79.02 0.27 35.38
CA LEU A 6 -77.87 -0.26 36.15
C LEU A 6 -77.02 -1.24 35.34
N ASN A 7 -77.63 -2.10 34.54
CA ASN A 7 -76.92 -3.05 33.64
C ASN A 7 -76.17 -2.31 32.50
N LYS A 8 -76.75 -1.24 31.95
CA LYS A 8 -76.09 -0.44 30.92
C LYS A 8 -74.88 0.31 31.47
N LYS A 9 -74.93 0.84 32.71
CA LYS A 9 -73.78 1.49 33.34
C LYS A 9 -72.64 0.51 33.66
N LYS A 10 -72.98 -0.70 34.15
CA LYS A 10 -71.96 -1.77 34.38
C LYS A 10 -71.33 -2.24 33.06
N ALA A 11 -72.09 -2.43 31.99
CA ALA A 11 -71.58 -2.79 30.66
C ALA A 11 -70.65 -1.73 30.11
N LEU A 12 -70.98 -0.43 30.28
CA LEU A 12 -70.13 0.70 29.83
C LEU A 12 -68.81 0.76 30.60
N VAL A 13 -68.84 0.54 31.93
CA VAL A 13 -67.61 0.52 32.77
C VAL A 13 -66.69 -0.62 32.38
N VAL A 14 -67.23 -1.84 32.07
CA VAL A 14 -66.44 -2.96 31.61
C VAL A 14 -65.84 -2.71 30.20
N LEU A 15 -66.61 -2.02 29.33
CA LEU A 15 -66.12 -1.67 27.99
C LEU A 15 -64.96 -0.64 28.06
N ILE A 16 -65.11 0.37 28.90
CA ILE A 16 -64.05 1.39 29.11
C ILE A 16 -62.82 0.77 29.74
N ALA A 17 -62.97 -0.09 30.75
CA ALA A 17 -61.84 -0.82 31.34
C ALA A 17 -61.17 -1.75 30.35
N GLY A 18 -61.89 -2.42 29.47
CA GLY A 18 -61.36 -3.25 28.38
C GLY A 18 -60.55 -2.46 27.37
N LEU A 19 -61.02 -1.28 26.95
CA LEU A 19 -60.35 -0.37 26.03
C LEU A 19 -59.08 0.22 26.64
N THR A 20 -59.08 0.58 27.94
CA THR A 20 -57.89 1.08 28.62
C THR A 20 -56.81 0.00 28.79
N VAL A 21 -57.20 -1.24 29.16
CA VAL A 21 -56.26 -2.39 29.22
C VAL A 21 -55.66 -2.72 27.85
N PHE A 22 -56.50 -2.73 26.82
CA PHE A 22 -56.05 -2.96 25.43
C PHE A 22 -55.08 -1.84 24.95
N GLY A 23 -55.38 -0.58 25.27
CA GLY A 23 -54.51 0.55 24.94
C GLY A 23 -53.16 0.51 25.67
N VAL A 24 -53.14 0.11 26.95
CA VAL A 24 -51.89 -0.09 27.70
C VAL A 24 -51.08 -1.28 27.13
N LEU A 25 -51.74 -2.39 26.82
CA LEU A 25 -51.09 -3.58 26.26
C LEU A 25 -50.41 -3.26 24.90
N ASN A 26 -51.12 -2.55 24.02
CA ASN A 26 -50.57 -2.14 22.73
C ASN A 26 -49.37 -1.17 22.89
N ARG A 27 -49.42 -0.22 23.83
CA ARG A 27 -48.30 0.66 24.12
C ARG A 27 -47.11 -0.11 24.68
N THR A 28 -47.33 -1.11 25.53
CA THR A 28 -46.28 -1.94 26.11
C THR A 28 -45.61 -2.81 25.03
N LEU A 29 -46.40 -3.42 24.13
CA LEU A 29 -45.92 -4.18 23.02
C LEU A 29 -45.07 -3.32 22.07
N ALA A 30 -45.60 -2.15 21.68
CA ALA A 30 -44.86 -1.21 20.83
C ALA A 30 -43.55 -0.73 21.49
N TYR A 31 -43.55 -0.51 22.82
CA TYR A 31 -42.31 -0.19 23.55
C TYR A 31 -41.30 -1.33 23.55
N VAL A 32 -41.73 -2.56 23.75
CA VAL A 32 -40.88 -3.75 23.73
C VAL A 32 -40.30 -3.95 22.33
N ASP A 33 -41.12 -3.81 21.29
CA ASP A 33 -40.65 -3.95 19.90
C ASP A 33 -39.66 -2.83 19.53
N ASN A 34 -39.88 -1.62 19.94
CA ASN A 34 -38.94 -0.50 19.77
C ASN A 34 -37.61 -0.79 20.50
N GLN A 35 -37.62 -1.30 21.73
CA GLN A 35 -36.41 -1.69 22.47
C GLN A 35 -35.66 -2.85 21.78
N ARG A 36 -36.38 -3.81 21.19
CA ARG A 36 -35.76 -4.88 20.40
C ARG A 36 -35.11 -4.35 19.13
N GLN A 37 -35.76 -3.42 18.43
CA GLN A 37 -35.19 -2.77 17.24
C GLN A 37 -33.94 -1.97 17.60
N ILE A 38 -33.97 -1.17 18.68
CA ILE A 38 -32.79 -0.42 19.14
C ILE A 38 -31.62 -1.37 19.45
N LYS A 39 -31.87 -2.46 20.18
CA LYS A 39 -30.82 -3.44 20.49
C LYS A 39 -30.27 -4.13 19.25
N SER A 40 -31.13 -4.48 18.30
CA SER A 40 -30.67 -5.10 17.05
C SER A 40 -29.82 -4.14 16.22
N GLU A 41 -30.19 -2.88 16.15
CA GLU A 41 -29.43 -1.85 15.44
C GLU A 41 -28.07 -1.56 16.13
N GLN A 42 -28.05 -1.49 17.47
CA GLN A 42 -26.80 -1.36 18.22
C GLN A 42 -25.87 -2.55 18.01
N ALA A 43 -26.40 -3.77 17.98
CA ALA A 43 -25.63 -4.98 17.71
C ALA A 43 -25.07 -4.98 16.27
N ARG A 44 -25.85 -4.51 15.28
CA ARG A 44 -25.38 -4.36 13.89
C ARG A 44 -24.24 -3.37 13.80
N ILE A 45 -24.39 -2.17 14.41
CA ILE A 45 -23.35 -1.14 14.42
C ILE A 45 -22.07 -1.64 15.12
N ALA A 46 -22.20 -2.36 16.22
CA ALA A 46 -21.07 -2.93 16.93
C ALA A 46 -20.32 -3.98 16.07
N GLU A 47 -21.05 -4.83 15.36
CA GLU A 47 -20.48 -5.82 14.46
C GLU A 47 -19.80 -5.18 13.24
N GLU A 48 -20.40 -4.14 12.65
CA GLU A 48 -19.79 -3.37 11.57
C GLU A 48 -18.49 -2.70 12.02
N LYS A 49 -18.46 -2.06 13.20
CA LYS A 49 -17.23 -1.49 13.77
C LYS A 49 -16.15 -2.54 14.02
N ARG A 50 -16.53 -3.70 14.56
CA ARG A 50 -15.57 -4.80 14.79
C ARG A 50 -14.94 -5.26 13.48
N LYS A 51 -15.75 -5.47 12.43
CA LYS A 51 -15.26 -5.85 11.10
C LYS A 51 -14.35 -4.78 10.50
N GLU A 52 -14.70 -3.52 10.68
CA GLU A 52 -13.88 -2.39 10.23
C GLU A 52 -12.53 -2.34 10.94
N GLU A 53 -12.49 -2.56 12.25
CA GLU A 53 -11.24 -2.62 13.01
C GLU A 53 -10.37 -3.83 12.62
N GLU A 54 -10.99 -5.00 12.39
CA GLU A 54 -10.29 -6.19 11.91
C GLU A 54 -9.71 -5.98 10.50
N GLU A 55 -10.46 -5.31 9.63
CA GLU A 55 -9.95 -4.97 8.30
C GLU A 55 -8.78 -3.98 8.38
N LYS A 56 -8.90 -2.94 9.19
CA LYS A 56 -7.82 -1.95 9.39
C LYS A 56 -6.52 -2.57 9.88
N LYS A 57 -6.59 -3.60 10.72
CA LYS A 57 -5.40 -4.32 11.22
C LYS A 57 -4.59 -5.04 10.15
N LYS A 58 -5.15 -5.26 8.96
CA LYS A 58 -4.42 -5.90 7.85
C LYS A 58 -3.40 -4.98 7.19
N TYR A 59 -3.43 -3.68 7.50
CA TYR A 59 -2.63 -2.65 6.84
C TYR A 59 -1.63 -2.02 7.81
N VAL A 60 -0.41 -1.91 7.34
CA VAL A 60 0.65 -1.07 7.88
C VAL A 60 1.07 -0.11 6.77
N VAL A 61 1.71 1.00 7.09
CA VAL A 61 2.10 1.97 6.04
C VAL A 61 3.00 1.29 5.01
N GLY A 62 2.55 1.25 3.77
CA GLY A 62 3.27 0.69 2.62
C GLY A 62 3.30 -0.84 2.54
N VAL A 63 2.89 -1.58 3.57
CA VAL A 63 2.95 -3.04 3.61
C VAL A 63 1.66 -3.65 4.18
N SER A 64 1.43 -4.93 3.90
CA SER A 64 0.44 -5.71 4.64
C SER A 64 0.96 -6.04 6.04
N HIS A 65 0.07 -6.45 6.95
CA HIS A 65 0.47 -6.92 8.28
C HIS A 65 1.49 -8.07 8.20
N GLU A 66 1.35 -8.96 7.22
CA GLU A 66 2.31 -10.04 6.96
C GLU A 66 3.70 -9.53 6.54
N GLY A 67 3.75 -8.36 5.88
CA GLY A 67 4.97 -7.70 5.43
C GLY A 67 5.70 -6.92 6.52
N GLU A 68 5.02 -6.58 7.63
CA GLU A 68 5.54 -5.70 8.68
C GLU A 68 6.89 -6.17 9.25
N LYS A 69 7.05 -7.47 9.46
CA LYS A 69 8.30 -8.06 9.98
C LYS A 69 9.52 -7.87 9.09
N TYR A 70 9.33 -7.60 7.81
CA TYR A 70 10.40 -7.30 6.85
C TYR A 70 10.63 -5.81 6.66
N SER A 71 9.73 -4.99 7.18
CA SER A 71 9.73 -3.54 7.03
C SER A 71 10.95 -2.91 7.72
N TYR A 72 11.52 -1.91 7.07
CA TYR A 72 12.59 -1.07 7.61
C TYR A 72 12.23 0.40 7.36
N ASP A 73 12.52 1.25 8.33
CA ASP A 73 12.20 2.67 8.27
C ASP A 73 12.92 3.36 7.12
N ALA A 74 12.16 3.71 6.07
CA ALA A 74 12.66 4.35 4.87
C ALA A 74 13.30 5.72 5.17
N LYS A 75 12.89 6.45 6.22
CA LYS A 75 13.48 7.72 6.61
C LYS A 75 14.94 7.55 7.01
N LYS A 76 15.25 6.52 7.81
CA LYS A 76 16.64 6.20 8.19
C LYS A 76 17.50 5.87 6.97
N VAL A 77 16.93 5.19 5.99
CA VAL A 77 17.63 4.88 4.74
C VAL A 77 17.88 6.15 3.94
N SER A 78 16.87 7.00 3.74
CA SER A 78 16.98 8.28 3.02
C SER A 78 18.03 9.20 3.65
N GLU A 79 18.04 9.32 4.98
CA GLU A 79 19.03 10.13 5.71
C GLU A 79 20.48 9.67 5.49
N LYS A 80 20.71 8.36 5.34
CA LYS A 80 22.01 7.81 5.01
C LYS A 80 22.38 8.02 3.55
N LEU A 81 21.44 7.80 2.63
CA LEU A 81 21.65 8.03 1.21
C LEU A 81 22.01 9.48 0.90
N SER A 82 21.33 10.44 1.52
CA SER A 82 21.61 11.89 1.35
C SER A 82 23.02 12.30 1.78
N LYS A 83 23.64 11.52 2.66
CA LYS A 83 25.02 11.72 3.15
C LYS A 83 26.05 10.81 2.46
N TYR A 84 25.63 10.01 1.47
CA TYR A 84 26.44 8.97 0.85
C TYR A 84 27.06 8.01 1.88
N ASP A 85 26.36 7.82 3.00
CA ASP A 85 26.74 6.86 4.06
C ASP A 85 26.07 5.52 3.83
N TYR A 86 26.86 4.54 3.44
CA TYR A 86 26.38 3.17 3.16
C TYR A 86 26.81 2.18 4.24
N THR A 87 27.25 2.67 5.39
CA THR A 87 27.55 1.86 6.58
C THR A 87 26.27 1.47 7.32
N ASN A 88 26.31 0.41 8.13
CA ASN A 88 25.20 -0.01 8.96
C ASN A 88 25.69 -0.82 10.18
N ASP A 89 26.70 -0.31 10.87
CA ASP A 89 27.28 -0.90 12.08
C ASP A 89 27.70 -2.37 11.92
N GLY A 90 28.26 -2.70 10.75
CA GLY A 90 28.68 -4.05 10.39
C GLY A 90 27.56 -4.99 9.96
N LYS A 91 26.31 -4.56 10.02
CA LYS A 91 25.14 -5.35 9.58
C LYS A 91 24.83 -5.08 8.11
N LYS A 92 24.86 -6.13 7.30
CA LYS A 92 24.57 -6.01 5.88
C LYS A 92 23.08 -6.13 5.62
N ILE A 93 22.48 -5.11 4.99
CA ILE A 93 21.07 -5.06 4.62
C ILE A 93 20.94 -4.74 3.13
N VAL A 94 20.06 -5.45 2.44
CA VAL A 94 19.70 -5.18 1.05
C VAL A 94 18.19 -4.95 0.91
N PHE A 95 17.85 -3.90 0.20
CA PHE A 95 16.50 -3.60 -0.28
C PHE A 95 16.47 -3.87 -1.78
N LEU A 96 15.83 -4.97 -2.18
CA LEU A 96 15.54 -5.19 -3.60
C LEU A 96 14.40 -4.25 -3.98
N THR A 97 14.60 -3.40 -4.97
CA THR A 97 13.59 -2.46 -5.43
C THR A 97 13.32 -2.64 -6.92
N PHE A 98 12.04 -2.61 -7.29
CA PHE A 98 11.58 -2.74 -8.67
C PHE A 98 10.74 -1.53 -9.03
N ASP A 99 11.13 -0.84 -10.11
CA ASP A 99 10.44 0.33 -10.61
C ASP A 99 9.58 -0.01 -11.85
N ASP A 100 8.61 0.88 -12.14
CA ASP A 100 7.77 0.85 -13.34
C ASP A 100 6.83 -0.36 -13.49
N GLY A 101 6.69 -1.20 -12.46
CA GLY A 101 5.67 -2.26 -12.46
C GLY A 101 4.24 -1.69 -12.48
N THR A 102 3.22 -2.49 -12.72
CA THR A 102 3.24 -3.93 -12.93
C THR A 102 3.27 -4.29 -14.42
N SER A 103 3.97 -5.35 -14.80
CA SER A 103 3.88 -5.93 -16.14
C SER A 103 3.31 -7.35 -16.08
N LYS A 104 2.45 -7.69 -17.02
CA LYS A 104 1.85 -9.04 -17.09
C LYS A 104 2.85 -10.12 -17.48
N THR A 105 4.04 -9.76 -17.98
CA THR A 105 5.05 -10.68 -18.49
C THR A 105 6.20 -10.91 -17.52
N ASN A 106 6.61 -9.89 -16.74
CA ASN A 106 7.79 -9.95 -15.88
C ASN A 106 7.45 -9.97 -14.40
N THR A 107 6.53 -9.11 -13.93
CA THR A 107 6.13 -9.08 -12.52
C THR A 107 5.76 -10.46 -11.96
N PRO A 108 4.99 -11.33 -12.67
CA PRO A 108 4.71 -12.69 -12.16
C PRO A 108 5.97 -13.51 -11.92
N LYS A 109 6.95 -13.43 -12.80
CA LYS A 109 8.22 -14.19 -12.70
C LYS A 109 9.08 -13.69 -11.56
N VAL A 110 9.10 -12.36 -11.35
CA VAL A 110 9.78 -11.74 -10.22
C VAL A 110 9.15 -12.22 -8.92
N LEU A 111 7.81 -12.15 -8.79
CA LEU A 111 7.08 -12.59 -7.60
C LEU A 111 7.29 -14.09 -7.33
N ASP A 112 7.24 -14.95 -8.35
CA ASP A 112 7.49 -16.38 -8.21
C ASP A 112 8.90 -16.65 -7.68
N THR A 113 9.89 -15.91 -8.17
CA THR A 113 11.28 -16.01 -7.69
C THR A 113 11.40 -15.54 -6.24
N LEU A 114 10.86 -14.36 -5.90
CA LEU A 114 10.89 -13.82 -4.55
C LEU A 114 10.22 -14.77 -3.54
N LYS A 115 9.10 -15.37 -3.93
CA LYS A 115 8.39 -16.36 -3.12
C LYS A 115 9.21 -17.64 -2.92
N LYS A 116 9.80 -18.18 -4.00
CA LYS A 116 10.65 -19.36 -3.95
C LYS A 116 11.86 -19.16 -3.05
N GLU A 117 12.45 -17.99 -3.09
CA GLU A 117 13.65 -17.63 -2.34
C GLU A 117 13.35 -17.12 -0.90
N ASP A 118 12.07 -17.00 -0.54
CA ASP A 118 11.57 -16.45 0.74
C ASP A 118 12.16 -15.08 1.06
N VAL A 119 12.18 -14.18 0.08
CA VAL A 119 12.61 -12.79 0.24
C VAL A 119 11.51 -11.82 -0.14
N LYS A 120 11.55 -10.62 0.44
CA LYS A 120 10.60 -9.54 0.14
C LYS A 120 11.31 -8.38 -0.52
N ALA A 121 10.56 -7.62 -1.32
CA ALA A 121 11.05 -6.48 -2.10
C ALA A 121 10.13 -5.27 -1.91
N THR A 122 10.57 -4.12 -2.42
CA THR A 122 9.75 -2.91 -2.51
C THR A 122 9.47 -2.62 -3.98
N PHE A 123 8.20 -2.48 -4.34
CA PHE A 123 7.75 -2.16 -5.68
C PHE A 123 7.34 -0.68 -5.77
N PHE A 124 8.01 0.07 -6.63
CA PHE A 124 7.71 1.46 -6.93
C PHE A 124 6.83 1.49 -8.18
N LEU A 125 5.53 1.58 -7.98
CA LEU A 125 4.52 1.34 -9.00
C LEU A 125 4.13 2.62 -9.76
N THR A 126 3.96 2.51 -11.07
CA THR A 126 3.44 3.58 -11.93
C THR A 126 1.98 3.33 -12.27
N GLY A 127 1.12 4.33 -12.04
CA GLY A 127 -0.31 4.19 -12.21
C GLY A 127 -0.73 3.88 -13.65
N GLN A 128 -0.07 4.50 -14.62
CA GLN A 128 -0.38 4.30 -16.04
C GLN A 128 -0.13 2.85 -16.50
N ASN A 129 0.94 2.21 -16.02
CA ASN A 129 1.22 0.82 -16.35
C ASN A 129 0.20 -0.12 -15.72
N ILE A 130 -0.26 0.17 -14.51
CA ILE A 130 -1.34 -0.59 -13.86
C ILE A 130 -2.63 -0.46 -14.66
N GLU A 131 -3.04 0.76 -15.04
CA GLU A 131 -4.29 0.96 -15.79
C GLU A 131 -4.23 0.35 -17.19
N ASN A 132 -3.12 0.51 -17.91
CA ASN A 132 -2.89 -0.09 -19.22
C ASN A 132 -2.89 -1.62 -19.18
N GLY A 133 -2.43 -2.21 -18.07
CA GLY A 133 -2.46 -3.66 -17.84
C GLY A 133 -3.84 -4.19 -17.47
N GLY A 134 -4.79 -3.31 -17.11
CA GLY A 134 -6.16 -3.67 -16.78
C GLY A 134 -6.29 -4.48 -15.49
N GLN A 135 -7.29 -5.35 -15.42
CA GLN A 135 -7.58 -6.13 -14.20
C GLN A 135 -6.41 -7.03 -13.79
N GLU A 136 -5.74 -7.65 -14.75
CA GLU A 136 -4.59 -8.53 -14.47
C GLU A 136 -3.44 -7.79 -13.75
N ALA A 137 -3.12 -6.55 -14.17
CA ALA A 137 -2.13 -5.73 -13.48
C ALA A 137 -2.59 -5.32 -12.06
N LYS A 138 -3.87 -4.99 -11.88
CA LYS A 138 -4.43 -4.71 -10.56
C LYS A 138 -4.38 -5.92 -9.63
N ASP A 139 -4.59 -7.11 -10.17
CA ASP A 139 -4.48 -8.36 -9.38
C ASP A 139 -3.01 -8.68 -9.03
N LEU A 140 -2.05 -8.29 -9.87
CA LEU A 140 -0.62 -8.35 -9.54
C LEU A 140 -0.25 -7.39 -8.40
N VAL A 141 -0.74 -6.16 -8.40
CA VAL A 141 -0.55 -5.22 -7.27
C VAL A 141 -1.08 -5.82 -5.96
N LYS A 142 -2.26 -6.46 -6.00
CA LYS A 142 -2.79 -7.17 -4.82
C LYS A 142 -1.90 -8.33 -4.42
N ARG A 143 -1.35 -9.07 -5.38
CA ARG A 143 -0.44 -10.17 -5.12
C ARG A 143 0.85 -9.69 -4.45
N GLU A 144 1.47 -8.62 -4.96
CA GLU A 144 2.63 -7.98 -4.35
C GLU A 144 2.37 -7.65 -2.88
N PHE A 145 1.27 -6.94 -2.61
CA PHE A 145 0.89 -6.55 -1.26
C PHE A 145 0.60 -7.75 -0.35
N ASN A 146 -0.20 -8.71 -0.81
CA ASN A 146 -0.61 -9.88 -0.01
C ASN A 146 0.55 -10.85 0.26
N GLU A 147 1.55 -10.93 -0.63
CA GLU A 147 2.76 -11.72 -0.41
C GLU A 147 3.77 -11.01 0.51
N GLY A 148 3.42 -9.84 1.07
CA GLY A 148 4.20 -9.13 2.09
C GLY A 148 5.32 -8.25 1.52
N HIS A 149 5.26 -7.89 0.24
CA HIS A 149 6.14 -6.89 -0.34
C HIS A 149 5.66 -5.49 0.02
N ALA A 150 6.57 -4.50 0.02
CA ALA A 150 6.20 -3.10 0.19
C ALA A 150 5.78 -2.48 -1.13
N ILE A 151 4.73 -1.64 -1.06
CA ILE A 151 4.23 -0.87 -2.20
C ILE A 151 4.57 0.60 -1.99
N ALA A 152 5.25 1.18 -2.95
CA ALA A 152 5.68 2.57 -2.98
C ALA A 152 5.17 3.28 -4.25
N ASN A 153 5.16 4.60 -4.23
CA ASN A 153 4.62 5.40 -5.32
C ASN A 153 5.73 5.88 -6.26
N HIS A 154 5.59 5.59 -7.56
CA HIS A 154 6.52 6.03 -8.62
C HIS A 154 5.87 6.96 -9.64
N SER A 155 4.96 7.82 -9.19
CA SER A 155 4.12 8.67 -10.02
C SER A 155 3.04 7.91 -10.81
N TYR A 156 2.09 8.64 -11.39
CA TYR A 156 1.09 8.03 -12.25
C TYR A 156 1.59 7.87 -13.69
N THR A 157 2.15 8.93 -14.28
CA THR A 157 2.52 8.96 -15.70
C THR A 157 3.97 8.57 -15.97
N HIS A 158 4.87 8.74 -15.01
CA HIS A 158 6.32 8.70 -15.22
C HIS A 158 6.81 9.66 -16.33
N ASP A 159 6.04 10.74 -16.61
CA ASP A 159 6.41 11.71 -17.65
C ASP A 159 7.36 12.77 -17.10
N VAL A 160 8.65 12.53 -17.26
CA VAL A 160 9.72 13.45 -16.82
C VAL A 160 9.66 14.82 -17.48
N LYS A 161 9.03 14.95 -18.65
CA LYS A 161 8.87 16.26 -19.31
C LYS A 161 7.77 17.08 -18.63
N LYS A 162 6.72 16.42 -18.16
CA LYS A 162 5.63 17.04 -17.39
C LYS A 162 6.09 17.38 -15.98
N LEU A 163 6.75 16.45 -15.30
CA LEU A 163 7.13 16.57 -13.89
C LEU A 163 8.32 17.50 -13.69
N TYR A 164 9.24 17.55 -14.67
CA TYR A 164 10.50 18.29 -14.58
C TYR A 164 10.83 19.05 -15.88
N PRO A 165 9.97 20.02 -16.30
CA PRO A 165 10.22 20.80 -17.51
C PRO A 165 11.56 21.53 -17.41
N GLY A 166 12.40 21.38 -18.43
CA GLY A 166 13.73 21.97 -18.44
C GLY A 166 14.66 21.47 -17.30
N ARG A 167 14.41 20.25 -16.79
CA ARG A 167 15.08 19.60 -15.65
C ARG A 167 14.81 20.27 -14.29
N THR A 168 13.78 21.10 -14.19
CA THR A 168 13.38 21.76 -12.92
C THR A 168 12.03 21.20 -12.48
N LEU A 169 11.88 20.91 -11.19
CA LEU A 169 10.64 20.40 -10.63
C LEU A 169 9.48 21.35 -10.88
N ASP A 170 8.39 20.84 -11.46
CA ASP A 170 7.06 21.44 -11.42
C ASP A 170 6.29 20.79 -10.25
N MET A 171 6.23 21.53 -9.13
CA MET A 171 5.67 20.98 -7.89
C MET A 171 4.16 20.72 -7.97
N GLU A 172 3.42 21.51 -8.77
CA GLU A 172 1.98 21.32 -8.96
C GLU A 172 1.72 20.07 -9.79
N ALA A 173 2.38 19.93 -10.94
CA ALA A 173 2.30 18.74 -11.77
C ALA A 173 2.75 17.48 -11.03
N PHE A 174 3.79 17.59 -10.19
CA PHE A 174 4.29 16.49 -9.37
C PHE A 174 3.23 16.01 -8.37
N LYS A 175 2.64 16.94 -7.60
CA LYS A 175 1.59 16.61 -6.63
C LYS A 175 0.40 15.93 -7.30
N GLU A 176 -0.13 16.54 -8.35
CA GLU A 176 -1.27 15.99 -9.09
C GLU A 176 -1.02 14.55 -9.54
N ASP A 177 0.17 14.30 -10.08
CA ASP A 177 0.55 13.01 -10.66
C ASP A 177 0.73 11.93 -9.57
N PHE A 178 1.39 12.27 -8.45
CA PHE A 178 1.58 11.35 -7.33
C PHE A 178 0.30 11.09 -6.56
N GLU A 179 -0.53 12.10 -6.32
CA GLU A 179 -1.84 11.96 -5.67
C GLU A 179 -2.80 11.09 -6.51
N LYS A 180 -2.75 11.23 -7.84
CA LYS A 180 -3.52 10.37 -8.75
C LYS A 180 -3.13 8.90 -8.61
N ASN A 181 -1.82 8.62 -8.48
CA ASN A 181 -1.34 7.26 -8.27
C ASN A 181 -1.72 6.73 -6.88
N ASP A 182 -1.58 7.53 -5.82
CA ASP A 182 -2.00 7.15 -4.46
C ASP A 182 -3.49 6.78 -4.41
N LYS A 183 -4.33 7.54 -5.11
CA LYS A 183 -5.75 7.22 -5.21
C LYS A 183 -5.97 5.88 -5.91
N LEU A 184 -5.29 5.63 -7.03
CA LEU A 184 -5.40 4.35 -7.75
C LEU A 184 -4.96 3.17 -6.87
N LEU A 185 -3.86 3.30 -6.14
CA LEU A 185 -3.37 2.27 -5.23
C LEU A 185 -4.37 1.99 -4.10
N LYS A 186 -5.00 3.03 -3.54
CA LYS A 186 -6.09 2.89 -2.55
C LYS A 186 -7.33 2.23 -3.14
N ASP A 187 -7.70 2.54 -4.36
CA ASP A 187 -8.84 1.93 -5.03
C ASP A 187 -8.61 0.42 -5.28
N ILE A 188 -7.35 0.01 -5.49
CA ILE A 188 -6.97 -1.40 -5.70
C ILE A 188 -6.82 -2.16 -4.39
N LEU A 189 -6.10 -1.61 -3.42
CA LEU A 189 -5.68 -2.28 -2.19
C LEU A 189 -6.65 -2.08 -1.03
N GLY A 190 -7.53 -1.07 -1.10
CA GLY A 190 -8.54 -0.78 -0.09
C GLY A 190 -8.31 0.56 0.62
N LYS A 191 -9.38 1.05 1.25
CA LYS A 191 -9.44 2.40 1.85
C LYS A 191 -8.41 2.67 2.95
N TYR A 192 -7.87 1.63 3.57
CA TYR A 192 -6.88 1.75 4.65
C TYR A 192 -5.44 1.68 4.15
N PHE A 193 -5.23 1.37 2.87
CA PHE A 193 -3.90 1.42 2.30
C PHE A 193 -3.35 2.84 2.29
N SER A 194 -2.08 2.97 2.66
CA SER A 194 -1.29 4.19 2.48
C SER A 194 0.17 3.82 2.29
N THR A 195 0.90 4.62 1.56
CA THR A 195 2.36 4.56 1.50
C THR A 195 2.93 5.95 1.74
N ARG A 196 4.08 6.02 2.37
CA ARG A 196 4.85 7.27 2.54
C ARG A 196 6.14 7.27 1.73
N VAL A 197 6.46 6.15 1.10
CA VAL A 197 7.68 5.99 0.32
C VAL A 197 7.38 6.29 -1.14
N ILE A 198 8.17 7.20 -1.71
CA ILE A 198 8.13 7.53 -3.13
C ILE A 198 9.51 7.36 -3.76
N ARG A 199 9.55 7.25 -5.06
CA ARG A 199 10.75 7.45 -5.87
C ARG A 199 10.45 8.41 -7.00
N CYS A 200 11.27 9.44 -7.13
CA CYS A 200 11.16 10.38 -8.24
C CYS A 200 11.52 9.70 -9.57
N PRO A 201 10.69 9.82 -10.63
CA PRO A 201 11.07 9.38 -11.97
C PRO A 201 12.44 9.93 -12.38
N GLY A 202 13.38 9.02 -12.71
CA GLY A 202 14.76 9.38 -13.03
C GLY A 202 15.66 9.70 -11.83
N GLY A 203 15.18 9.53 -10.60
CA GLY A 203 15.90 9.75 -9.35
C GLY A 203 15.86 11.22 -8.88
N TYR A 204 15.70 11.42 -7.57
CA TYR A 204 15.63 12.74 -6.93
C TYR A 204 16.83 13.63 -7.28
N MET A 205 18.05 13.08 -7.22
CA MET A 205 19.30 13.81 -7.48
C MET A 205 19.49 14.26 -8.94
N SER A 206 18.62 13.84 -9.85
CA SER A 206 18.71 14.23 -11.27
C SER A 206 18.09 15.59 -11.57
N TRP A 207 17.34 16.18 -10.63
CA TRP A 207 16.48 17.33 -10.88
C TRP A 207 16.92 18.56 -10.10
N LYS A 208 16.48 19.74 -10.53
CA LYS A 208 16.72 21.03 -9.90
C LYS A 208 15.44 21.58 -9.29
N GLY A 209 15.58 22.54 -8.36
CA GLY A 209 14.43 23.21 -7.75
C GLY A 209 13.56 22.27 -6.92
N VAL A 210 14.19 21.34 -6.20
CA VAL A 210 13.51 20.30 -5.43
C VAL A 210 13.17 20.73 -3.99
N GLU A 211 13.55 21.89 -3.55
CA GLU A 211 13.31 22.41 -2.20
C GLU A 211 11.81 22.43 -1.82
N PRO A 212 10.87 22.77 -2.74
CA PRO A 212 9.44 22.63 -2.43
C PRO A 212 9.00 21.18 -2.19
N LEU A 213 9.67 20.20 -2.86
CA LEU A 213 9.41 18.78 -2.62
C LEU A 213 9.90 18.34 -1.25
N ASP A 214 11.10 18.79 -0.82
CA ASP A 214 11.62 18.47 0.51
C ASP A 214 10.65 18.91 1.60
N LYS A 215 10.16 20.15 1.50
CA LYS A 215 9.16 20.67 2.42
C LYS A 215 7.88 19.85 2.41
N HIS A 216 7.38 19.50 1.23
CA HIS A 216 6.19 18.69 1.08
C HIS A 216 6.35 17.28 1.68
N LEU A 217 7.50 16.64 1.45
CA LEU A 217 7.80 15.32 2.03
C LEU A 217 7.86 15.38 3.55
N GLU A 218 8.50 16.39 4.12
CA GLU A 218 8.59 16.58 5.57
C GLU A 218 7.21 16.83 6.20
N GLU A 219 6.43 17.77 5.67
CA GLU A 219 5.09 18.12 6.16
C GLU A 219 4.10 16.95 6.12
N ASN A 220 4.28 16.01 5.18
CA ASN A 220 3.39 14.86 5.01
C ASN A 220 3.99 13.54 5.54
N ASN A 221 5.13 13.61 6.25
CA ASN A 221 5.86 12.42 6.72
C ASN A 221 6.16 11.42 5.60
N MET A 222 6.46 11.92 4.41
CA MET A 222 6.82 11.14 3.23
C MET A 222 8.34 11.09 3.05
N VAL A 223 8.82 10.15 2.26
CA VAL A 223 10.24 9.92 2.02
C VAL A 223 10.49 9.59 0.56
N SER A 224 11.40 10.32 -0.08
CA SER A 224 11.94 9.93 -1.39
C SER A 224 13.16 9.02 -1.21
N ILE A 225 13.19 7.90 -1.94
CA ILE A 225 14.28 6.91 -1.89
C ILE A 225 14.88 6.73 -3.28
N ASP A 226 16.11 7.16 -3.44
CA ASP A 226 16.95 6.81 -4.59
C ASP A 226 17.61 5.44 -4.35
N TRP A 227 18.70 5.15 -5.03
CA TRP A 227 19.40 3.86 -4.94
C TRP A 227 20.89 4.04 -4.65
N THR A 228 21.50 3.01 -4.10
CA THR A 228 22.94 2.95 -3.85
C THR A 228 23.66 2.00 -4.80
N SER A 229 22.88 1.13 -5.45
CA SER A 229 23.35 0.10 -6.37
C SER A 229 22.32 -0.10 -7.47
N LEU A 230 22.74 -0.58 -8.61
CA LEU A 230 21.88 -0.83 -9.76
C LEU A 230 22.34 -2.05 -10.56
N SER A 231 21.38 -2.74 -11.16
CA SER A 231 21.64 -3.83 -12.10
C SER A 231 22.02 -3.32 -13.50
N ALA A 232 21.77 -2.03 -13.76
CA ALA A 232 21.92 -1.38 -15.06
C ALA A 232 20.99 -1.97 -16.16
N ASP A 233 19.84 -2.50 -15.77
CA ASP A 233 18.83 -3.06 -16.68
C ASP A 233 18.09 -1.99 -17.51
N ALA A 234 18.13 -0.72 -17.08
CA ALA A 234 17.59 0.41 -17.81
C ALA A 234 18.69 1.30 -18.44
N GLU A 235 19.97 0.91 -18.38
CA GLU A 235 21.08 1.78 -18.74
C GLU A 235 21.83 1.31 -19.98
N GLY A 236 21.99 2.23 -20.94
CA GLY A 236 22.81 2.00 -22.14
C GLY A 236 22.27 0.86 -23.04
N LYS A 237 23.17 0.01 -23.50
CA LYS A 237 22.80 -1.16 -24.33
C LYS A 237 22.10 -2.22 -23.48
N ARG A 238 21.18 -2.96 -24.13
CA ARG A 238 20.53 -4.12 -23.50
C ARG A 238 21.58 -5.11 -23.01
N LYS A 239 21.41 -5.59 -21.80
CA LYS A 239 22.29 -6.52 -21.12
C LYS A 239 21.59 -7.86 -20.93
N ASN A 240 22.34 -8.95 -20.91
CA ASN A 240 21.85 -10.26 -20.51
C ASN A 240 21.87 -10.42 -18.99
N ALA A 241 21.28 -11.51 -18.49
CA ALA A 241 21.16 -11.77 -17.05
C ALA A 241 22.50 -11.78 -16.31
N GLN A 242 23.56 -12.33 -16.92
CA GLN A 242 24.90 -12.36 -16.32
C GLN A 242 25.50 -10.95 -16.20
N GLU A 243 25.38 -10.13 -17.23
CA GLU A 243 25.85 -8.74 -17.19
C GLU A 243 25.11 -7.91 -16.14
N LEU A 244 23.80 -8.15 -15.92
CA LEU A 244 23.03 -7.51 -14.87
C LEU A 244 23.51 -7.92 -13.46
N LEU A 245 23.82 -9.19 -13.27
CA LEU A 245 24.43 -9.70 -12.04
C LEU A 245 25.80 -9.05 -11.79
N ASP A 246 26.66 -8.99 -12.82
CA ASP A 246 28.00 -8.41 -12.71
C ASP A 246 27.95 -6.92 -12.31
N TYR A 247 26.99 -6.16 -12.87
CA TYR A 247 26.75 -4.77 -12.49
C TYR A 247 26.25 -4.67 -11.05
N THR A 248 25.32 -5.53 -10.64
CA THR A 248 24.83 -5.58 -9.26
C THR A 248 25.99 -5.82 -8.30
N ILE A 249 26.83 -6.81 -8.54
CA ILE A 249 28.01 -7.12 -7.72
C ILE A 249 28.96 -5.91 -7.67
N LYS A 250 29.29 -5.36 -8.83
CA LYS A 250 30.19 -4.20 -8.95
C LYS A 250 29.68 -2.99 -8.14
N THR A 251 28.40 -2.67 -8.22
CA THR A 251 27.83 -1.45 -7.64
C THR A 251 27.48 -1.60 -6.15
N SER A 252 27.31 -2.84 -5.65
CA SER A 252 27.01 -3.13 -4.24
C SER A 252 28.27 -3.43 -3.41
N LYS A 253 29.40 -3.71 -4.04
CA LYS A 253 30.64 -4.11 -3.38
C LYS A 253 31.06 -3.12 -2.29
N GLY A 254 31.30 -3.63 -1.10
CA GLY A 254 31.80 -2.84 0.04
C GLY A 254 30.74 -2.03 0.77
N LYS A 255 29.47 -2.10 0.40
CA LYS A 255 28.37 -1.41 1.08
C LYS A 255 27.70 -2.33 2.07
N GLU A 256 27.41 -1.83 3.28
CA GLU A 256 26.62 -2.56 4.28
C GLU A 256 25.11 -2.32 4.05
N MET A 257 24.74 -1.16 3.52
CA MET A 257 23.36 -0.81 3.16
C MET A 257 23.23 -0.66 1.64
N VAL A 258 22.45 -1.54 1.03
CA VAL A 258 22.23 -1.58 -0.41
C VAL A 258 20.76 -1.35 -0.73
N VAL A 259 20.45 -0.29 -1.47
CA VAL A 259 19.17 -0.12 -2.16
C VAL A 259 19.44 -0.43 -3.64
N LEU A 260 18.99 -1.59 -4.11
CA LEU A 260 19.25 -2.08 -5.46
C LEU A 260 18.14 -1.67 -6.41
N LEU A 261 18.45 -0.86 -7.42
CA LEU A 261 17.53 -0.48 -8.50
C LEU A 261 17.47 -1.57 -9.58
N MET A 262 16.27 -2.03 -9.83
CA MET A 262 15.89 -2.93 -10.92
C MET A 262 14.51 -2.49 -11.45
N HIS A 263 14.09 -3.08 -12.56
CA HIS A 263 12.75 -2.86 -13.13
C HIS A 263 12.08 -4.20 -13.45
N ASP A 264 10.78 -4.30 -13.15
CA ASP A 264 9.96 -5.47 -13.49
C ASP A 264 8.94 -5.20 -14.59
N THR A 265 9.04 -4.03 -15.22
CA THR A 265 8.18 -3.59 -16.32
C THR A 265 8.41 -4.38 -17.61
N TYR A 266 7.65 -4.06 -18.65
CA TYR A 266 7.77 -4.69 -19.98
C TYR A 266 9.18 -4.53 -20.57
N GLY A 267 9.69 -5.59 -21.25
CA GLY A 267 11.02 -5.57 -21.86
C GLY A 267 12.19 -5.83 -20.90
N LYS A 268 11.89 -6.16 -19.64
CA LYS A 268 12.87 -6.44 -18.57
C LYS A 268 12.99 -7.94 -18.24
N GLU A 269 12.84 -8.79 -19.25
CA GLU A 269 12.91 -10.26 -19.07
C GLU A 269 14.26 -10.73 -18.51
N GLU A 270 15.33 -10.03 -18.84
CA GLU A 270 16.67 -10.38 -18.35
C GLU A 270 16.81 -10.07 -16.84
N THR A 271 16.12 -9.06 -16.33
CA THR A 271 16.04 -8.77 -14.88
C THR A 271 15.39 -9.93 -14.12
N ALA A 272 14.24 -10.42 -14.62
CA ALA A 272 13.59 -11.59 -14.02
C ALA A 272 14.46 -12.84 -14.05
N LYS A 273 15.27 -13.04 -15.11
CA LYS A 273 16.22 -14.14 -15.21
C LYS A 273 17.44 -14.00 -14.30
N ALA A 274 17.92 -12.77 -14.10
CA ALA A 274 19.08 -12.50 -13.23
C ALA A 274 18.72 -12.60 -11.73
N LEU A 275 17.46 -12.38 -11.39
CA LEU A 275 17.03 -12.23 -9.99
C LEU A 275 17.40 -13.40 -9.07
N PRO A 276 17.30 -14.68 -9.45
CA PRO A 276 17.75 -15.79 -8.60
C PRO A 276 19.23 -15.67 -8.20
N ASP A 277 20.09 -15.34 -9.16
CA ASP A 277 21.53 -15.23 -8.93
C ASP A 277 21.87 -13.94 -8.13
N VAL A 278 21.15 -12.86 -8.34
CA VAL A 278 21.23 -11.63 -7.53
C VAL A 278 20.88 -11.94 -6.07
N ILE A 279 19.78 -12.65 -5.81
CA ILE A 279 19.39 -13.03 -4.45
C ILE A 279 20.45 -13.95 -3.84
N LYS A 280 20.91 -14.93 -4.59
CA LYS A 280 21.99 -15.84 -4.14
C LYS A 280 23.24 -15.07 -3.74
N TYR A 281 23.68 -14.12 -4.57
CA TYR A 281 24.86 -13.28 -4.25
C TYR A 281 24.70 -12.57 -2.93
N PHE A 282 23.58 -11.92 -2.66
CA PHE A 282 23.37 -11.22 -1.39
C PHE A 282 23.27 -12.18 -0.21
N LYS A 283 22.60 -13.33 -0.34
CA LYS A 283 22.54 -14.37 0.70
C LYS A 283 23.94 -14.88 1.05
N ASP A 284 24.73 -15.24 0.02
CA ASP A 284 26.10 -15.78 0.18
C ASP A 284 27.05 -14.76 0.86
N ASN A 285 26.76 -13.46 0.69
CA ASN A 285 27.53 -12.39 1.30
C ASN A 285 26.96 -11.89 2.66
N GLY A 286 25.97 -12.59 3.21
CA GLY A 286 25.41 -12.34 4.55
C GLY A 286 24.52 -11.10 4.65
N TYR A 287 23.85 -10.70 3.57
CA TYR A 287 22.87 -9.62 3.59
C TYR A 287 21.51 -10.11 4.10
N GLU A 288 20.91 -9.31 4.96
CA GLU A 288 19.51 -9.43 5.35
C GLU A 288 18.63 -8.69 4.35
N PHE A 289 17.54 -9.33 3.92
CA PHE A 289 16.59 -8.73 2.97
C PHE A 289 15.49 -8.00 3.74
N ARG A 290 15.30 -6.73 3.43
CA ARG A 290 14.29 -5.87 4.04
C ARG A 290 13.50 -5.09 2.99
N THR A 291 12.34 -4.56 3.37
CA THR A 291 11.49 -3.69 2.57
C THR A 291 11.50 -2.27 3.13
N LEU A 292 11.23 -1.29 2.28
CA LEU A 292 11.16 0.14 2.64
C LEU A 292 9.72 0.53 2.95
N SER A 293 9.45 1.04 4.14
CA SER A 293 8.12 1.55 4.50
C SER A 293 8.16 2.80 5.38
#